data_b0a1a9cbe94600e7e364d0c2fed88521
#
_entry.id   b0a1a9cbe94600e7e364d0c2fed88521
#
_cell.length_a   1.000
_cell.length_b   1.000
_cell.length_c   1.000
_cell.angle_alpha   90.00
_cell.angle_beta   90.00
_cell.angle_gamma   90.00
#
_symmetry.space_group_name_H-M   'P 1'
#
loop_
_entity.id
_entity.type
_entity.pdbx_description
1 polymer ?
#
loop_
_entity_poly.entity_id
_entity_poly.type
_entity_poly.pdbx_seq_one_letter_code
_entity_poly.pdbx_strand_id
1 'polypeptide(L)'
;NNSLEKTFKSSLNIKDADDSIKRTYKIAISVTGEYAAYHGGTFALVNAAIAKTLTNINAVFENDFNVSLQLVSTNDAVIYLDAGTDPYGDTSNNYNNELQATLDTEILEANYDIGHLLSAVGSVDGNAGCIGCVCVNGLKGSGYTSDNTPDGFNFDIDLVAHEIGHQFGANHTWTHNGNEGENVQMEPGSGSTIMGYAGITGSTNVQANSDPYFHAISIEQITTYSKSISCASTTNTGNTTPTVNAGSNLTLPIGTPFKLVGTGGDIDGDILTYCWEQADENDASTTFPSTNSTSGVSFRSFNPSTDNKRYFPRLSTI
;
A
#
# COMPACT_ATOMS: atom_id res chain seq x y z
N ASN A 1 -20.54 -39.17 5.50
CA ASN A 1 -19.30 -38.81 4.80
C ASN A 1 -19.67 -37.91 3.63
N ASN A 2 -19.85 -36.61 3.86
CA ASN A 2 -19.86 -35.60 2.82
C ASN A 2 -18.52 -34.87 2.90
N SER A 3 -17.57 -35.28 2.08
CA SER A 3 -16.39 -34.48 1.79
C SER A 3 -16.86 -33.31 0.93
N LEU A 4 -17.00 -32.13 1.53
CA LEU A 4 -17.10 -30.89 0.79
C LEU A 4 -15.71 -30.58 0.24
N GLU A 5 -15.42 -31.05 -0.97
CA GLU A 5 -14.33 -30.50 -1.78
C GLU A 5 -14.71 -29.08 -2.19
N LYS A 6 -14.30 -28.09 -1.39
CA LYS A 6 -14.24 -26.72 -1.86
C LYS A 6 -13.04 -26.62 -2.82
N THR A 7 -13.32 -26.60 -4.10
CA THR A 7 -12.35 -26.27 -5.12
C THR A 7 -12.07 -24.76 -5.00
N PHE A 8 -11.00 -24.39 -4.31
CA PHE A 8 -10.53 -23.00 -4.27
C PHE A 8 -9.95 -22.66 -5.65
N LYS A 9 -10.69 -21.87 -6.40
CA LYS A 9 -10.12 -21.18 -7.57
C LYS A 9 -9.43 -19.94 -7.04
N SER A 10 -8.13 -20.00 -6.80
CA SER A 10 -7.30 -18.82 -6.76
C SER A 10 -7.34 -18.19 -8.14
N SER A 11 -8.03 -17.07 -8.28
CA SER A 11 -8.04 -16.27 -9.51
C SER A 11 -6.93 -15.21 -9.48
N LEU A 12 -6.04 -15.22 -8.48
CA LEU A 12 -4.93 -14.28 -8.39
C LEU A 12 -3.95 -14.55 -9.55
N ASN A 13 -3.91 -13.62 -10.49
CA ASN A 13 -3.01 -13.66 -11.64
C ASN A 13 -1.73 -12.88 -11.35
N ILE A 14 -1.11 -13.14 -10.18
CA ILE A 14 0.07 -12.44 -9.66
C ILE A 14 1.28 -12.50 -10.60
N LYS A 15 1.24 -13.38 -11.60
CA LYS A 15 2.29 -13.55 -12.60
C LYS A 15 2.62 -12.28 -13.40
N ASP A 16 1.79 -11.24 -13.29
CA ASP A 16 1.92 -10.03 -14.10
C ASP A 16 2.45 -8.83 -13.30
N ALA A 17 2.83 -8.97 -12.03
CA ALA A 17 3.37 -7.86 -11.25
C ALA A 17 4.66 -7.29 -11.88
N ASP A 18 5.59 -8.15 -12.27
CA ASP A 18 6.76 -7.76 -13.05
C ASP A 18 6.55 -8.08 -14.53
N ASP A 19 6.63 -7.05 -15.38
CA ASP A 19 6.61 -7.16 -16.84
C ASP A 19 7.91 -6.60 -17.46
N SER A 20 8.97 -6.53 -16.68
CA SER A 20 10.26 -5.94 -17.04
C SER A 20 10.19 -4.44 -17.39
N ILE A 21 9.12 -3.76 -17.00
CA ILE A 21 8.91 -2.33 -17.27
C ILE A 21 8.78 -1.57 -15.94
N LYS A 22 9.71 -0.65 -15.69
CA LYS A 22 9.59 0.34 -14.64
C LYS A 22 8.73 1.51 -15.13
N ARG A 23 7.72 1.88 -14.35
CA ARG A 23 6.81 3.01 -14.60
C ARG A 23 7.12 4.15 -13.63
N THR A 24 7.49 5.29 -14.16
CA THR A 24 7.79 6.49 -13.36
C THR A 24 6.69 7.51 -13.56
N TYR A 25 6.03 7.89 -12.48
CA TYR A 25 4.97 8.90 -12.44
C TYR A 25 5.49 10.19 -11.82
N LYS A 26 5.07 11.34 -12.37
CA LYS A 26 5.35 12.65 -11.80
C LYS A 26 4.40 12.92 -10.66
N ILE A 27 4.94 13.05 -9.45
CA ILE A 27 4.16 13.41 -8.26
C ILE A 27 4.37 14.88 -7.91
N ALA A 28 3.26 15.58 -7.61
CA ALA A 28 3.28 16.90 -6.98
C ALA A 28 2.92 16.73 -5.50
N ILE A 29 3.80 17.14 -4.60
CA ILE A 29 3.57 17.08 -3.16
C ILE A 29 3.44 18.49 -2.62
N SER A 30 2.21 18.84 -2.22
CA SER A 30 1.97 20.07 -1.49
C SER A 30 2.11 19.86 0.02
N VAL A 31 2.36 20.93 0.75
CA VAL A 31 2.43 20.88 2.21
C VAL A 31 1.67 22.05 2.81
N THR A 32 1.02 21.86 3.97
CA THR A 32 0.47 22.95 4.77
C THR A 32 1.57 23.73 5.49
N GLY A 33 1.28 24.96 5.90
CA GLY A 33 2.22 25.77 6.70
C GLY A 33 2.59 25.11 8.03
N GLU A 34 1.67 24.35 8.64
CA GLU A 34 1.94 23.58 9.85
C GLU A 34 2.94 22.44 9.62
N TYR A 35 2.82 21.73 8.49
CA TYR A 35 3.81 20.73 8.10
C TYR A 35 5.18 21.37 7.91
N ALA A 36 5.23 22.50 7.21
CA ALA A 36 6.47 23.24 7.01
C ALA A 36 7.07 23.72 8.34
N ALA A 37 6.25 24.27 9.25
CA ALA A 37 6.70 24.69 10.59
C ALA A 37 7.25 23.52 11.40
N TYR A 38 6.60 22.35 11.37
CA TYR A 38 7.08 21.13 12.02
C TYR A 38 8.47 20.73 11.52
N HIS A 39 8.74 20.86 10.23
CA HIS A 39 10.02 20.53 9.60
C HIS A 39 11.02 21.71 9.57
N GLY A 40 10.82 22.74 10.38
CA GLY A 40 11.79 23.84 10.57
C GLY A 40 11.58 25.06 9.70
N GLY A 41 10.47 25.19 8.99
CA GLY A 41 9.96 26.41 8.36
C GLY A 41 10.80 26.99 7.22
N THR A 42 11.60 26.17 6.53
CA THR A 42 12.36 26.63 5.36
C THR A 42 12.18 25.67 4.18
N PHE A 43 12.22 26.21 2.95
CA PHE A 43 12.14 25.39 1.73
C PHE A 43 13.14 24.23 1.73
N ALA A 44 14.38 24.47 2.16
CA ALA A 44 15.42 23.44 2.17
C ALA A 44 15.09 22.28 3.10
N LEU A 45 14.56 22.55 4.30
CA LEU A 45 14.22 21.53 5.29
C LEU A 45 12.94 20.79 4.90
N VAL A 46 11.94 21.50 4.37
CA VAL A 46 10.70 20.89 3.87
C VAL A 46 10.99 19.98 2.67
N ASN A 47 11.79 20.44 1.70
CA ASN A 47 12.20 19.60 0.58
C ASN A 47 12.99 18.36 1.03
N ALA A 48 13.83 18.48 2.07
CA ALA A 48 14.53 17.33 2.63
C ALA A 48 13.55 16.31 3.28
N ALA A 49 12.51 16.79 3.95
CA ALA A 49 11.46 15.93 4.52
C ALA A 49 10.66 15.22 3.41
N ILE A 50 10.20 15.93 2.38
CA ILE A 50 9.53 15.37 1.21
C ILE A 50 10.41 14.32 0.53
N ALA A 51 11.69 14.61 0.31
CA ALA A 51 12.62 13.68 -0.32
C ALA A 51 12.82 12.38 0.51
N LYS A 52 12.86 12.49 1.85
CA LYS A 52 12.91 11.34 2.76
C LYS A 52 11.66 10.47 2.62
N THR A 53 10.48 11.07 2.70
CA THR A 53 9.18 10.37 2.53
C THR A 53 9.12 9.66 1.17
N LEU A 54 9.44 10.36 0.08
CA LEU A 54 9.47 9.75 -1.26
C LEU A 54 10.50 8.61 -1.39
N THR A 55 11.64 8.71 -0.72
CA THR A 55 12.64 7.63 -0.71
C THR A 55 12.08 6.36 -0.07
N ASN A 56 11.39 6.49 1.07
CA ASN A 56 10.79 5.35 1.76
C ASN A 56 9.64 4.74 0.95
N ILE A 57 8.78 5.56 0.36
CA ILE A 57 7.70 5.10 -0.50
C ILE A 57 8.24 4.40 -1.74
N ASN A 58 9.19 5.01 -2.44
CA ASN A 58 9.76 4.42 -3.65
C ASN A 58 10.46 3.09 -3.37
N ALA A 59 11.09 2.90 -2.20
CA ALA A 59 11.69 1.63 -1.84
C ALA A 59 10.67 0.47 -1.85
N VAL A 60 9.44 0.73 -1.41
CA VAL A 60 8.35 -0.25 -1.43
C VAL A 60 7.73 -0.37 -2.81
N PHE A 61 7.38 0.75 -3.45
CA PHE A 61 6.70 0.76 -4.74
C PHE A 61 7.55 0.18 -5.88
N GLU A 62 8.86 0.45 -5.86
CA GLU A 62 9.79 -0.14 -6.83
C GLU A 62 9.94 -1.64 -6.62
N ASN A 63 10.00 -2.09 -5.35
CA ASN A 63 10.14 -3.50 -5.01
C ASN A 63 8.90 -4.32 -5.37
N ASP A 64 7.70 -3.79 -5.06
CA ASP A 64 6.46 -4.56 -5.15
C ASP A 64 5.81 -4.50 -6.54
N PHE A 65 5.96 -3.39 -7.30
CA PHE A 65 5.28 -3.24 -8.60
C PHE A 65 6.06 -2.54 -9.71
N ASN A 66 7.37 -2.31 -9.55
CA ASN A 66 8.18 -1.55 -10.53
C ASN A 66 7.63 -0.13 -10.80
N VAL A 67 7.03 0.51 -9.79
CA VAL A 67 6.54 1.89 -9.85
C VAL A 67 7.48 2.82 -9.09
N SER A 68 7.81 3.96 -9.69
CA SER A 68 8.61 5.02 -9.07
C SER A 68 7.87 6.34 -9.14
N LEU A 69 7.92 7.12 -8.06
CA LEU A 69 7.37 8.46 -7.96
C LEU A 69 8.49 9.48 -8.05
N GLN A 70 8.42 10.36 -9.04
CA GLN A 70 9.39 11.43 -9.26
C GLN A 70 8.77 12.78 -8.97
N LEU A 71 9.32 13.53 -8.01
CA LEU A 71 8.84 14.86 -7.68
C LEU A 71 8.92 15.78 -8.91
N VAL A 72 7.86 16.55 -9.17
CA VAL A 72 7.86 17.54 -10.25
C VAL A 72 8.89 18.64 -9.99
N SER A 73 9.55 19.13 -11.03
CA SER A 73 10.61 20.14 -10.90
C SER A 73 10.12 21.50 -10.40
N THR A 74 8.82 21.75 -10.51
CA THR A 74 8.17 23.00 -10.06
C THR A 74 7.52 22.84 -8.67
N ASN A 75 7.84 21.81 -7.92
CA ASN A 75 7.17 21.50 -6.65
C ASN A 75 7.25 22.59 -5.59
N ASP A 76 8.30 23.42 -5.63
CA ASP A 76 8.45 24.56 -4.70
C ASP A 76 7.27 25.55 -4.76
N ALA A 77 6.53 25.58 -5.86
CA ALA A 77 5.34 26.44 -6.02
C ALA A 77 4.17 26.07 -5.07
N VAL A 78 4.17 24.85 -4.57
CA VAL A 78 3.11 24.34 -3.67
C VAL A 78 3.61 23.96 -2.28
N ILE A 79 4.79 24.48 -1.91
CA ILE A 79 5.32 24.42 -0.55
C ILE A 79 4.96 25.73 0.18
N TYR A 80 4.05 25.64 1.13
CA TYR A 80 3.62 26.78 1.93
C TYR A 80 4.34 26.77 3.28
N LEU A 81 4.98 27.90 3.64
CA LEU A 81 5.75 28.02 4.88
C LEU A 81 4.97 28.69 6.01
N ASP A 82 3.81 29.25 5.71
CA ASP A 82 2.99 30.01 6.66
C ASP A 82 1.54 29.51 6.57
N ALA A 83 1.05 28.90 7.65
CA ALA A 83 -0.33 28.42 7.80
C ALA A 83 -1.41 29.51 7.67
N GLY A 84 -1.07 30.79 7.90
CA GLY A 84 -1.99 31.90 7.72
C GLY A 84 -2.23 32.31 6.27
N THR A 85 -1.46 31.77 5.35
CA THR A 85 -1.49 32.15 3.91
C THR A 85 -1.52 30.95 2.96
N ASP A 86 -1.41 29.73 3.47
CA ASP A 86 -1.60 28.55 2.62
C ASP A 86 -3.07 28.41 2.15
N PRO A 87 -3.34 27.68 1.09
CA PRO A 87 -4.70 27.52 0.55
C PRO A 87 -5.54 26.47 1.26
N TYR A 88 -5.08 25.92 2.38
CA TYR A 88 -5.71 24.82 3.10
C TYR A 88 -6.43 25.28 4.34
N GLY A 89 -7.55 24.64 4.67
CA GLY A 89 -8.29 24.94 5.89
C GLY A 89 -7.61 24.38 7.15
N ASP A 90 -8.05 24.89 8.31
CA ASP A 90 -7.56 24.45 9.64
C ASP A 90 -7.99 23.01 10.00
N THR A 91 -8.68 22.31 9.11
CA THR A 91 -9.13 20.92 9.25
C THR A 91 -9.06 20.19 7.93
N SER A 92 -8.87 18.88 7.96
CA SER A 92 -8.76 18.02 6.77
C SER A 92 -10.07 17.87 5.94
N ASN A 93 -11.19 18.40 6.42
CA ASN A 93 -12.53 18.15 5.83
C ASN A 93 -12.66 18.48 4.33
N ASN A 94 -11.82 19.36 3.80
CA ASN A 94 -11.90 19.78 2.40
C ASN A 94 -10.57 19.62 1.63
N TYR A 95 -9.58 19.02 2.24
CA TYR A 95 -8.22 18.91 1.66
C TYR A 95 -8.20 18.27 0.27
N ASN A 96 -9.06 17.28 0.00
CA ASN A 96 -9.14 16.68 -1.34
C ASN A 96 -9.45 17.71 -2.43
N ASN A 97 -10.43 18.60 -2.20
CA ASN A 97 -10.82 19.63 -3.17
C ASN A 97 -9.82 20.78 -3.21
N GLU A 98 -9.32 21.19 -2.05
CA GLU A 98 -8.35 22.28 -1.91
C GLU A 98 -7.04 21.92 -2.61
N LEU A 99 -6.53 20.71 -2.40
CA LEU A 99 -5.33 20.23 -3.08
C LEU A 99 -5.52 20.15 -4.59
N GLN A 100 -6.62 19.54 -5.07
CA GLN A 100 -6.88 19.44 -6.51
C GLN A 100 -6.88 20.83 -7.15
N ALA A 101 -7.60 21.80 -6.55
CA ALA A 101 -7.66 23.18 -7.06
C ALA A 101 -6.29 23.88 -7.03
N THR A 102 -5.51 23.67 -5.98
CA THR A 102 -4.17 24.23 -5.83
C THR A 102 -3.22 23.68 -6.90
N LEU A 103 -3.18 22.37 -7.07
CA LEU A 103 -2.29 21.74 -8.06
C LEU A 103 -2.68 22.12 -9.48
N ASP A 104 -3.96 22.23 -9.79
CA ASP A 104 -4.43 22.65 -11.11
C ASP A 104 -4.05 24.09 -11.44
N THR A 105 -3.91 24.93 -10.43
CA THR A 105 -3.54 26.34 -10.58
C THR A 105 -2.01 26.54 -10.62
N GLU A 106 -1.30 25.96 -9.66
CA GLU A 106 0.11 26.25 -9.44
C GLU A 106 1.06 25.34 -10.23
N ILE A 107 0.70 24.06 -10.38
CA ILE A 107 1.50 23.07 -11.13
C ILE A 107 0.98 22.91 -12.55
N LEU A 108 -0.30 23.12 -12.75
CA LEU A 108 -1.10 22.85 -13.95
C LEU A 108 -1.28 21.34 -14.21
N GLU A 109 -2.49 20.98 -14.53
CA GLU A 109 -2.93 19.57 -14.69
C GLU A 109 -2.05 18.73 -15.63
N ALA A 110 -1.47 19.34 -16.66
CA ALA A 110 -0.61 18.64 -17.64
C ALA A 110 0.78 18.28 -17.08
N ASN A 111 1.19 18.80 -15.94
CA ASN A 111 2.56 18.70 -15.45
C ASN A 111 2.76 17.65 -14.35
N TYR A 112 1.69 17.06 -13.83
CA TYR A 112 1.75 15.99 -12.82
C TYR A 112 0.81 14.82 -13.15
N ASP A 113 1.11 13.66 -12.63
CA ASP A 113 0.37 12.42 -12.85
C ASP A 113 -0.41 12.00 -11.58
N ILE A 114 0.08 12.42 -10.43
CA ILE A 114 -0.49 12.18 -9.09
C ILE A 114 -0.16 13.37 -8.19
N GLY A 115 -1.08 13.78 -7.32
CA GLY A 115 -0.87 14.82 -6.32
C GLY A 115 -1.16 14.29 -4.91
N HIS A 116 -0.39 14.78 -3.92
CA HIS A 116 -0.58 14.42 -2.52
C HIS A 116 -0.27 15.61 -1.61
N LEU A 117 -1.09 15.81 -0.56
CA LEU A 117 -0.88 16.83 0.46
C LEU A 117 -0.32 16.17 1.73
N LEU A 118 0.76 16.74 2.27
CA LEU A 118 1.26 16.40 3.60
C LEU A 118 0.89 17.50 4.58
N SER A 119 0.25 17.15 5.69
CA SER A 119 -0.26 18.10 6.67
C SER A 119 0.14 17.72 8.10
N ALA A 120 0.27 18.73 8.96
CA ALA A 120 0.48 18.57 10.41
C ALA A 120 -0.75 19.03 11.23
N VAL A 121 -1.93 19.05 10.63
CA VAL A 121 -3.17 19.50 11.25
C VAL A 121 -3.95 18.30 11.85
N GLY A 122 -4.29 18.39 13.13
CA GLY A 122 -5.14 17.40 13.79
C GLY A 122 -4.42 16.11 14.20
N SER A 123 -5.18 15.03 14.27
CA SER A 123 -4.67 13.67 14.55
C SER A 123 -4.44 12.90 13.24
N VAL A 124 -3.96 11.66 13.35
CA VAL A 124 -3.84 10.72 12.23
C VAL A 124 -5.11 10.72 11.38
N ASP A 125 -4.96 11.12 10.12
CA ASP A 125 -6.02 11.18 9.12
C ASP A 125 -5.42 11.04 7.72
N GLY A 126 -6.13 10.40 6.80
CA GLY A 126 -5.73 10.27 5.42
C GLY A 126 -6.94 9.98 4.53
N ASN A 127 -6.87 10.46 3.31
CA ASN A 127 -7.87 10.15 2.30
C ASN A 127 -7.26 10.31 0.90
N ALA A 128 -7.34 9.26 0.13
CA ALA A 128 -6.83 9.26 -1.25
C ALA A 128 -7.66 10.13 -2.22
N GLY A 129 -8.84 10.58 -1.80
CA GLY A 129 -9.81 11.27 -2.65
C GLY A 129 -10.55 10.35 -3.61
N CYS A 130 -9.92 9.25 -4.00
CA CYS A 130 -10.48 8.27 -4.95
C CYS A 130 -9.66 6.98 -4.95
N ILE A 131 -10.27 5.88 -5.35
CA ILE A 131 -9.56 4.63 -5.60
C ILE A 131 -9.30 4.51 -7.10
N GLY A 132 -8.02 4.50 -7.50
CA GLY A 132 -7.63 4.45 -8.90
C GLY A 132 -7.85 5.77 -9.65
N CYS A 133 -7.12 6.81 -9.30
CA CYS A 133 -7.24 8.13 -9.94
C CYS A 133 -5.92 8.72 -10.45
N VAL A 134 -4.82 8.03 -10.32
CA VAL A 134 -3.57 8.46 -10.97
C VAL A 134 -3.83 8.68 -12.46
N CYS A 135 -3.36 9.79 -13.01
CA CYS A 135 -3.60 10.23 -14.39
C CYS A 135 -5.03 10.64 -14.75
N VAL A 136 -5.97 10.61 -13.79
CA VAL A 136 -7.35 11.03 -14.05
C VAL A 136 -7.49 12.53 -13.80
N ASN A 137 -7.65 13.29 -14.86
CA ASN A 137 -7.80 14.74 -14.79
C ASN A 137 -8.96 15.15 -13.90
N GLY A 138 -8.74 16.16 -13.03
CA GLY A 138 -9.70 16.65 -12.05
C GLY A 138 -9.86 15.76 -10.80
N LEU A 139 -9.12 14.64 -10.70
CA LEU A 139 -9.13 13.74 -9.53
C LEU A 139 -7.74 13.38 -9.02
N LYS A 140 -6.73 13.37 -9.89
CA LYS A 140 -5.37 12.89 -9.58
C LYS A 140 -4.61 13.72 -8.55
N GLY A 141 -5.09 14.92 -8.24
CA GLY A 141 -4.51 15.85 -7.26
C GLY A 141 -5.28 15.90 -5.93
N SER A 142 -5.96 14.82 -5.52
CA SER A 142 -6.88 14.91 -4.38
C SER A 142 -6.46 14.13 -3.12
N GLY A 143 -5.35 13.40 -3.12
CA GLY A 143 -4.92 12.62 -1.95
C GLY A 143 -4.25 13.46 -0.86
N TYR A 144 -4.52 13.16 0.42
CA TYR A 144 -3.81 13.78 1.53
C TYR A 144 -3.50 12.81 2.66
N THR A 145 -2.48 13.17 3.45
CA THR A 145 -2.13 12.54 4.71
C THR A 145 -1.82 13.60 5.75
N SER A 146 -2.37 13.47 6.95
CA SER A 146 -2.17 14.38 8.07
C SER A 146 -1.86 13.63 9.35
N ASP A 147 -0.89 14.13 10.13
CA ASP A 147 -0.58 13.69 11.49
C ASP A 147 0.02 14.87 12.24
N ASN A 148 -0.26 15.02 13.52
CA ASN A 148 0.37 16.05 14.36
C ASN A 148 1.89 15.85 14.54
N THR A 149 2.42 14.69 14.15
CA THR A 149 3.86 14.35 14.11
C THR A 149 4.22 13.71 12.76
N PRO A 150 4.11 14.48 11.63
CA PRO A 150 4.18 13.93 10.29
C PRO A 150 5.64 13.61 9.88
N ASP A 151 6.27 12.70 10.58
CA ASP A 151 7.64 12.28 10.34
C ASP A 151 7.86 10.82 10.75
N GLY A 152 8.88 10.23 10.16
CA GLY A 152 9.33 8.89 10.49
C GLY A 152 8.74 7.81 9.58
N PHE A 153 9.36 6.64 9.67
CA PHE A 153 9.06 5.53 8.80
C PHE A 153 7.58 5.09 8.84
N ASN A 154 6.97 5.12 10.04
CA ASN A 154 5.56 4.74 10.16
C ASN A 154 4.63 5.75 9.48
N PHE A 155 4.88 7.06 9.61
CA PHE A 155 4.14 8.07 8.87
C PHE A 155 4.23 7.84 7.35
N ASP A 156 5.46 7.59 6.86
CA ASP A 156 5.69 7.38 5.43
C ASP A 156 5.01 6.09 4.90
N ILE A 157 4.96 5.02 5.72
CA ILE A 157 4.49 3.69 5.29
C ILE A 157 3.03 3.44 5.71
N ASP A 158 2.67 3.65 6.99
CA ASP A 158 1.31 3.34 7.47
C ASP A 158 0.27 4.33 6.94
N LEU A 159 0.69 5.55 6.58
CA LEU A 159 -0.22 6.61 6.15
C LEU A 159 0.02 7.01 4.69
N VAL A 160 1.18 7.59 4.34
CA VAL A 160 1.39 8.15 3.00
C VAL A 160 1.40 7.08 1.92
N ALA A 161 2.13 5.96 2.13
CA ALA A 161 2.13 4.85 1.17
C ALA A 161 0.77 4.18 1.05
N HIS A 162 -0.01 4.12 2.14
CA HIS A 162 -1.38 3.61 2.17
C HIS A 162 -2.31 4.44 1.27
N GLU A 163 -2.36 5.76 1.48
CA GLU A 163 -3.21 6.64 0.67
C GLU A 163 -2.78 6.68 -0.81
N ILE A 164 -1.47 6.69 -1.08
CA ILE A 164 -0.98 6.56 -2.46
C ILE A 164 -1.35 5.19 -3.05
N GLY A 165 -1.34 4.12 -2.25
CA GLY A 165 -1.84 2.80 -2.65
C GLY A 165 -3.30 2.85 -3.14
N HIS A 166 -4.17 3.57 -2.44
CA HIS A 166 -5.54 3.83 -2.88
C HIS A 166 -5.59 4.63 -4.18
N GLN A 167 -4.78 5.67 -4.31
CA GLN A 167 -4.70 6.45 -5.56
C GLN A 167 -4.30 5.56 -6.76
N PHE A 168 -3.51 4.50 -6.53
CA PHE A 168 -3.17 3.47 -7.50
C PHE A 168 -4.17 2.30 -7.58
N GLY A 169 -5.31 2.36 -6.92
CA GLY A 169 -6.41 1.42 -7.07
C GLY A 169 -6.48 0.29 -6.06
N ALA A 170 -5.63 0.28 -5.04
CA ALA A 170 -5.73 -0.71 -3.96
C ALA A 170 -6.92 -0.41 -3.03
N ASN A 171 -7.58 -1.46 -2.55
CA ASN A 171 -8.58 -1.41 -1.50
C ASN A 171 -8.02 -1.98 -0.20
N HIS A 172 -8.72 -1.78 0.92
CA HIS A 172 -8.30 -2.31 2.21
C HIS A 172 -8.30 -3.84 2.23
N THR A 173 -7.28 -4.42 2.86
CA THR A 173 -7.12 -5.87 3.00
C THR A 173 -7.58 -6.42 4.34
N TRP A 174 -7.85 -5.55 5.33
CA TRP A 174 -8.25 -5.90 6.69
C TRP A 174 -9.68 -6.49 6.78
N THR A 175 -9.94 -7.24 7.87
CA THR A 175 -11.25 -7.81 8.19
C THR A 175 -11.80 -7.35 9.53
N HIS A 176 -11.15 -6.43 10.23
CA HIS A 176 -11.51 -5.99 11.59
C HIS A 176 -12.95 -5.50 11.73
N ASN A 177 -13.54 -4.98 10.67
CA ASN A 177 -14.90 -4.46 10.63
C ASN A 177 -15.80 -5.23 9.64
N GLY A 178 -15.45 -6.47 9.33
CA GLY A 178 -16.18 -7.33 8.40
C GLY A 178 -15.61 -7.29 6.99
N ASN A 179 -16.46 -7.03 6.01
CA ASN A 179 -16.12 -7.02 4.58
C ASN A 179 -16.66 -5.71 3.95
N GLU A 180 -15.83 -4.99 3.25
CA GLU A 180 -16.21 -3.78 2.52
C GLU A 180 -16.87 -4.08 1.15
N GLY A 181 -16.91 -5.36 0.73
CA GLY A 181 -17.57 -5.79 -0.51
C GLY A 181 -16.70 -5.78 -1.76
N GLU A 182 -15.40 -5.48 -1.61
CA GLU A 182 -14.47 -5.37 -2.73
C GLU A 182 -13.74 -6.68 -3.07
N ASN A 183 -14.02 -7.75 -2.33
CA ASN A 183 -13.44 -9.10 -2.49
C ASN A 183 -11.91 -9.15 -2.30
N VAL A 184 -11.38 -8.30 -1.45
CA VAL A 184 -9.94 -8.19 -1.16
C VAL A 184 -9.59 -8.25 0.31
N GLN A 185 -10.57 -8.47 1.20
CA GLN A 185 -10.37 -8.61 2.63
C GLN A 185 -9.71 -9.97 2.95
N MET A 186 -8.40 -10.03 2.80
CA MET A 186 -7.59 -11.26 2.89
C MET A 186 -6.65 -11.28 4.10
N GLU A 187 -6.70 -10.26 4.96
CA GLU A 187 -5.90 -10.19 6.18
C GLU A 187 -6.76 -10.21 7.44
N PRO A 188 -6.42 -11.04 8.45
CA PRO A 188 -7.22 -11.15 9.68
C PRO A 188 -7.07 -9.88 10.54
N GLY A 189 -8.17 -9.48 11.18
CA GLY A 189 -8.21 -8.32 12.06
C GLY A 189 -7.79 -7.04 11.36
N SER A 190 -6.82 -6.32 11.92
CA SER A 190 -6.28 -5.08 11.31
C SER A 190 -5.52 -5.32 10.01
N GLY A 191 -5.15 -6.55 9.70
CA GLY A 191 -4.10 -6.78 8.72
C GLY A 191 -2.72 -6.39 9.27
N SER A 192 -1.71 -6.60 8.45
CA SER A 192 -0.30 -6.32 8.78
C SER A 192 0.47 -5.71 7.61
N THR A 193 -0.10 -5.66 6.42
CA THR A 193 0.49 -5.03 5.23
C THR A 193 0.00 -3.58 5.07
N ILE A 194 0.54 -2.86 4.10
CA ILE A 194 0.32 -1.41 3.95
C ILE A 194 -1.18 -1.07 3.80
N MET A 195 -1.96 -1.87 3.06
CA MET A 195 -3.40 -1.63 2.92
C MET A 195 -4.24 -2.17 4.10
N GLY A 196 -3.59 -2.61 5.17
CA GLY A 196 -4.19 -2.89 6.45
C GLY A 196 -4.37 -1.64 7.34
N TYR A 197 -4.86 -1.86 8.57
CA TYR A 197 -5.04 -0.84 9.61
C TYR A 197 -4.28 -1.21 10.89
N ALA A 198 -3.04 -1.69 10.73
CA ALA A 198 -2.21 -2.06 11.87
C ALA A 198 -2.05 -0.89 12.85
N GLY A 199 -2.27 -1.15 14.12
CA GLY A 199 -2.16 -0.16 15.20
C GLY A 199 -3.44 0.57 15.59
N ILE A 200 -4.47 0.63 14.73
CA ILE A 200 -5.63 1.51 14.95
C ILE A 200 -6.97 0.78 15.15
N THR A 201 -7.00 -0.55 15.15
CA THR A 201 -8.26 -1.32 15.25
C THR A 201 -8.56 -1.87 16.66
N GLY A 202 -7.87 -1.40 17.68
CA GLY A 202 -8.11 -1.76 19.09
C GLY A 202 -7.92 -3.27 19.35
N SER A 203 -8.97 -3.96 19.79
CA SER A 203 -8.88 -5.38 20.16
C SER A 203 -8.64 -6.34 19.00
N THR A 204 -8.79 -5.88 17.76
CA THR A 204 -8.54 -6.67 16.56
C THR A 204 -7.18 -6.37 15.91
N ASN A 205 -6.35 -5.56 16.55
CA ASN A 205 -4.99 -5.31 16.08
C ASN A 205 -4.14 -6.58 16.08
N VAL A 206 -3.49 -6.85 14.95
CA VAL A 206 -2.50 -7.94 14.81
C VAL A 206 -1.09 -7.48 15.16
N GLN A 207 -0.80 -6.19 14.95
CA GLN A 207 0.47 -5.54 15.29
C GLN A 207 0.31 -4.02 15.36
N ALA A 208 1.36 -3.32 15.83
CA ALA A 208 1.30 -1.90 16.10
C ALA A 208 1.45 -1.01 14.86
N ASN A 209 2.15 -1.46 13.82
CA ASN A 209 2.40 -0.72 12.57
C ASN A 209 2.41 -1.72 11.41
N SER A 210 2.19 -1.24 10.20
CA SER A 210 2.29 -2.08 9.00
C SER A 210 3.72 -2.52 8.72
N ASP A 211 3.85 -3.71 8.20
CA ASP A 211 5.09 -4.16 7.57
C ASP A 211 5.26 -3.46 6.20
N PRO A 212 6.48 -3.08 5.79
CA PRO A 212 6.70 -2.25 4.61
C PRO A 212 6.61 -3.03 3.29
N TYR A 213 5.49 -3.62 3.02
CA TYR A 213 5.15 -4.27 1.75
C TYR A 213 3.64 -4.35 1.56
N PHE A 214 3.21 -4.54 0.33
CA PHE A 214 1.81 -4.72 -0.03
C PHE A 214 1.44 -6.20 -0.06
N HIS A 215 0.23 -6.54 0.40
CA HIS A 215 -0.31 -7.89 0.22
C HIS A 215 -0.44 -8.23 -1.27
N ALA A 216 -0.32 -9.50 -1.63
CA ALA A 216 -0.40 -9.96 -3.01
C ALA A 216 -1.64 -9.45 -3.77
N ILE A 217 -2.79 -9.34 -3.09
CA ILE A 217 -4.01 -8.79 -3.70
C ILE A 217 -3.88 -7.29 -4.00
N SER A 218 -3.23 -6.52 -3.15
CA SER A 218 -2.96 -5.09 -3.39
C SER A 218 -1.97 -4.93 -4.54
N ILE A 219 -0.95 -5.79 -4.61
CA ILE A 219 -0.01 -5.84 -5.74
C ILE A 219 -0.76 -6.09 -7.05
N GLU A 220 -1.71 -7.04 -7.07
CA GLU A 220 -2.54 -7.33 -8.24
C GLU A 220 -3.38 -6.11 -8.65
N GLN A 221 -4.05 -5.45 -7.70
CA GLN A 221 -4.87 -4.26 -7.97
C GLN A 221 -4.03 -3.11 -8.55
N ILE A 222 -2.94 -2.74 -7.87
CA ILE A 222 -2.04 -1.66 -8.28
C ILE A 222 -1.40 -1.96 -9.65
N THR A 223 -0.94 -3.19 -9.86
CA THR A 223 -0.34 -3.62 -11.12
C THR A 223 -1.35 -3.55 -12.27
N THR A 224 -2.57 -4.05 -12.03
CA THR A 224 -3.65 -4.01 -13.02
C THR A 224 -3.98 -2.56 -13.40
N TYR A 225 -4.12 -1.68 -12.40
CA TYR A 225 -4.39 -0.28 -12.60
C TYR A 225 -3.25 0.43 -13.34
N SER A 226 -2.00 0.30 -12.86
CA SER A 226 -0.82 0.96 -13.45
C SER A 226 -0.56 0.53 -14.90
N LYS A 227 -0.91 -0.70 -15.27
CA LYS A 227 -0.84 -1.20 -16.67
C LYS A 227 -2.00 -0.71 -17.53
N SER A 228 -3.12 -0.31 -16.94
CA SER A 228 -4.29 0.20 -17.70
C SER A 228 -4.17 1.66 -18.10
N ILE A 229 -3.26 2.42 -17.49
CA ILE A 229 -3.04 3.86 -17.72
C ILE A 229 -1.73 4.09 -18.47
N SER A 230 -1.60 5.23 -19.18
CA SER A 230 -0.47 5.47 -20.08
C SER A 230 0.27 6.78 -19.86
N CYS A 231 0.10 7.44 -18.69
CA CYS A 231 0.75 8.72 -18.42
C CYS A 231 2.19 8.58 -17.91
N ALA A 232 2.57 7.41 -17.39
CA ALA A 232 3.91 7.17 -16.87
C ALA A 232 5.00 7.23 -17.97
N SER A 233 6.18 7.69 -17.58
CA SER A 233 7.40 7.39 -18.33
C SER A 233 7.79 5.93 -18.08
N THR A 234 8.14 5.20 -19.13
CA THR A 234 8.49 3.78 -19.02
C THR A 234 9.95 3.52 -19.36
N THR A 235 10.57 2.61 -18.62
CA THR A 235 11.96 2.15 -18.87
C THR A 235 11.99 0.62 -18.74
N ASN A 236 12.64 -0.05 -19.71
CA ASN A 236 12.88 -1.48 -19.60
C ASN A 236 13.93 -1.72 -18.51
N THR A 237 13.63 -2.58 -17.54
CA THR A 237 14.54 -2.94 -16.45
C THR A 237 15.63 -3.91 -16.89
N GLY A 238 15.36 -4.68 -17.93
CA GLY A 238 16.21 -5.80 -18.35
C GLY A 238 16.12 -7.01 -17.42
N ASN A 239 15.34 -6.93 -16.34
CA ASN A 239 15.11 -8.02 -15.39
C ASN A 239 14.13 -9.05 -15.96
N THR A 240 14.35 -10.31 -15.66
CA THR A 240 13.44 -11.40 -16.02
C THR A 240 12.61 -11.79 -14.80
N THR A 241 11.31 -11.85 -14.97
CA THR A 241 10.39 -12.25 -13.89
C THR A 241 10.77 -13.61 -13.31
N PRO A 242 10.95 -13.72 -11.98
CA PRO A 242 11.28 -14.99 -11.34
C PRO A 242 10.14 -16.01 -11.49
N THR A 243 10.49 -17.28 -11.48
CA THR A 243 9.51 -18.37 -11.47
C THR A 243 9.20 -18.79 -10.05
N VAL A 244 7.95 -19.22 -9.79
CA VAL A 244 7.49 -19.68 -8.48
C VAL A 244 6.61 -20.93 -8.60
N ASN A 245 6.74 -21.82 -7.63
CA ASN A 245 5.86 -22.98 -7.47
C ASN A 245 5.58 -23.17 -5.96
N ALA A 246 4.32 -23.02 -5.58
CA ALA A 246 3.86 -23.18 -4.20
C ALA A 246 3.77 -24.64 -3.72
N GLY A 247 4.02 -25.62 -4.59
CA GLY A 247 3.90 -27.04 -4.29
C GLY A 247 2.49 -27.57 -4.54
N SER A 248 2.26 -28.80 -4.06
CA SER A 248 0.98 -29.50 -4.24
C SER A 248 -0.01 -29.12 -3.14
N ASN A 249 -1.31 -29.20 -3.46
CA ASN A 249 -2.39 -29.08 -2.48
C ASN A 249 -2.26 -30.12 -1.37
N LEU A 250 -2.55 -29.71 -0.15
CA LEU A 250 -2.54 -30.57 1.04
C LEU A 250 -3.98 -30.76 1.54
N THR A 251 -4.34 -32.02 1.90
CA THR A 251 -5.58 -32.32 2.63
C THR A 251 -5.18 -32.87 3.99
N LEU A 252 -5.57 -32.18 5.05
CA LEU A 252 -5.13 -32.47 6.41
C LEU A 252 -6.33 -32.56 7.36
N PRO A 253 -6.28 -33.41 8.40
CA PRO A 253 -7.26 -33.36 9.48
C PRO A 253 -7.21 -32.00 10.20
N ILE A 254 -8.36 -31.55 10.73
CA ILE A 254 -8.44 -30.34 11.55
C ILE A 254 -7.45 -30.42 12.72
N GLY A 255 -6.75 -29.32 13.00
CA GLY A 255 -5.79 -29.23 14.10
C GLY A 255 -4.42 -29.87 13.82
N THR A 256 -4.17 -30.36 12.62
CA THR A 256 -2.86 -30.91 12.25
C THR A 256 -1.89 -29.78 11.92
N PRO A 257 -0.75 -29.67 12.62
CA PRO A 257 0.33 -28.76 12.22
C PRO A 257 0.87 -29.15 10.84
N PHE A 258 1.19 -28.16 10.02
CA PHE A 258 1.71 -28.40 8.68
C PHE A 258 2.77 -27.39 8.27
N LYS A 259 3.46 -27.67 7.19
CA LYS A 259 4.47 -26.81 6.58
C LYS A 259 4.20 -26.69 5.10
N LEU A 260 4.21 -25.46 4.60
CA LEU A 260 4.27 -25.17 3.17
C LEU A 260 5.73 -24.99 2.76
N VAL A 261 6.06 -25.43 1.55
CA VAL A 261 7.40 -25.31 0.96
C VAL A 261 7.23 -24.91 -0.49
N GLY A 262 7.68 -23.71 -0.83
CA GLY A 262 7.71 -23.24 -2.22
C GLY A 262 9.07 -23.50 -2.86
N THR A 263 9.12 -23.36 -4.17
CA THR A 263 10.37 -23.27 -4.94
C THR A 263 10.30 -22.06 -5.85
N GLY A 264 11.42 -21.38 -6.02
CA GLY A 264 11.56 -20.27 -6.94
C GLY A 264 12.85 -20.41 -7.71
N GLY A 265 12.93 -19.76 -8.85
CA GLY A 265 14.15 -19.66 -9.64
C GLY A 265 14.15 -18.34 -10.41
N ASP A 266 15.33 -17.75 -10.47
CA ASP A 266 15.60 -16.56 -11.23
C ASP A 266 16.72 -16.82 -12.22
N ILE A 267 16.52 -16.42 -13.50
CA ILE A 267 17.49 -16.71 -14.56
C ILE A 267 18.63 -15.68 -14.56
N ASP A 268 18.38 -14.49 -14.00
CA ASP A 268 19.39 -13.44 -13.90
C ASP A 268 20.29 -13.64 -12.68
N GLY A 269 19.90 -14.57 -11.79
CA GLY A 269 20.66 -14.97 -10.61
C GLY A 269 20.40 -14.11 -9.38
N ASP A 270 19.28 -13.41 -9.35
CA ASP A 270 18.88 -12.56 -8.24
C ASP A 270 18.51 -13.36 -7.00
N ILE A 271 18.75 -12.77 -5.83
CA ILE A 271 18.40 -13.38 -4.55
C ILE A 271 16.89 -13.26 -4.33
N LEU A 272 16.21 -14.40 -4.31
CA LEU A 272 14.78 -14.45 -4.08
C LEU A 272 14.42 -14.39 -2.60
N THR A 273 13.35 -13.67 -2.30
CA THR A 273 12.62 -13.74 -1.04
C THR A 273 11.24 -14.33 -1.27
N TYR A 274 10.64 -14.88 -0.21
CA TYR A 274 9.36 -15.57 -0.24
C TYR A 274 8.42 -14.97 0.79
N CYS A 275 7.20 -14.68 0.36
CA CYS A 275 6.09 -14.34 1.24
C CYS A 275 4.96 -15.34 1.01
N TRP A 276 4.44 -15.93 2.11
CA TRP A 276 3.30 -16.84 2.07
C TRP A 276 2.08 -16.12 2.61
N GLU A 277 1.09 -15.92 1.78
CA GLU A 277 -0.13 -15.20 2.10
C GLU A 277 -1.37 -16.05 1.86
N GLN A 278 -2.43 -15.79 2.62
CA GLN A 278 -3.73 -16.39 2.40
C GLN A 278 -4.45 -15.60 1.32
N ALA A 279 -4.99 -16.31 0.33
CA ALA A 279 -5.73 -15.71 -0.79
C ALA A 279 -7.26 -15.95 -0.68
N ASP A 280 -7.73 -16.43 0.47
CA ASP A 280 -9.16 -16.57 0.73
C ASP A 280 -9.72 -15.20 1.14
N GLU A 281 -10.81 -14.82 0.51
CA GLU A 281 -11.56 -13.64 0.91
C GLU A 281 -12.39 -13.91 2.17
N ASN A 282 -12.59 -12.90 3.00
CA ASN A 282 -13.49 -12.97 4.13
C ASN A 282 -14.96 -12.92 3.66
N ASP A 283 -15.78 -13.85 4.14
CA ASP A 283 -17.23 -13.90 3.87
C ASP A 283 -18.08 -12.95 4.73
N ALA A 284 -17.44 -11.91 5.31
CA ALA A 284 -18.03 -10.90 6.19
C ALA A 284 -18.48 -11.41 7.57
N SER A 285 -18.36 -12.68 7.87
CA SER A 285 -18.80 -13.28 9.14
C SER A 285 -17.69 -13.31 10.21
N THR A 286 -16.43 -13.17 9.80
CA THR A 286 -15.27 -13.35 10.66
C THR A 286 -14.40 -12.10 10.66
N THR A 287 -14.44 -11.31 11.73
CA THR A 287 -13.59 -10.11 11.90
C THR A 287 -12.24 -10.43 12.52
N PHE A 288 -12.17 -11.50 13.32
CA PHE A 288 -10.95 -12.00 13.92
C PHE A 288 -11.02 -13.54 14.04
N PRO A 289 -9.99 -14.27 13.59
CA PRO A 289 -10.06 -15.74 13.52
C PRO A 289 -10.11 -16.37 14.91
N SER A 290 -10.87 -17.46 15.03
CA SER A 290 -10.82 -18.35 16.18
C SER A 290 -10.23 -19.71 15.79
N THR A 291 -9.77 -20.48 16.80
CA THR A 291 -9.23 -21.83 16.57
C THR A 291 -10.23 -22.82 15.98
N ASN A 292 -11.51 -22.47 16.01
CA ASN A 292 -12.62 -23.30 15.48
C ASN A 292 -13.22 -22.74 14.18
N SER A 293 -12.61 -21.69 13.59
CA SER A 293 -13.08 -21.13 12.33
C SER A 293 -12.99 -22.16 11.21
N THR A 294 -14.08 -22.29 10.44
CA THR A 294 -14.18 -23.21 9.30
C THR A 294 -14.20 -22.46 7.96
N SER A 295 -14.19 -21.15 8.00
CA SER A 295 -14.21 -20.23 6.84
C SER A 295 -13.55 -18.90 7.20
N GLY A 296 -13.36 -18.06 6.21
CA GLY A 296 -12.79 -16.73 6.36
C GLY A 296 -11.26 -16.73 6.48
N VAL A 297 -10.73 -15.56 6.78
CA VAL A 297 -9.29 -15.31 6.83
C VAL A 297 -8.73 -15.66 8.22
N SER A 298 -7.70 -16.49 8.26
CA SER A 298 -7.14 -17.02 9.51
C SER A 298 -5.64 -16.78 9.66
N PHE A 299 -4.92 -16.49 8.58
CA PHE A 299 -3.47 -16.45 8.57
C PHE A 299 -2.98 -15.07 8.13
N ARG A 300 -2.33 -14.37 9.07
CA ARG A 300 -1.71 -13.07 8.77
C ARG A 300 -0.51 -13.24 7.83
N SER A 301 -0.19 -12.19 7.09
CA SER A 301 1.05 -12.07 6.34
C SER A 301 2.26 -11.81 7.26
N PHE A 302 3.47 -12.07 6.79
CA PHE A 302 4.74 -11.77 7.46
C PHE A 302 5.76 -11.30 6.43
N ASN A 303 6.66 -10.43 6.85
CA ASN A 303 7.74 -9.92 5.99
C ASN A 303 8.38 -11.02 5.13
N PRO A 304 8.62 -10.75 3.85
CA PRO A 304 9.34 -11.65 2.96
C PRO A 304 10.70 -12.05 3.55
N SER A 305 11.11 -13.28 3.32
CA SER A 305 12.39 -13.80 3.78
C SER A 305 13.02 -14.74 2.73
N THR A 306 14.31 -15.03 2.88
CA THR A 306 14.99 -16.01 2.03
C THR A 306 14.60 -17.47 2.33
N ASP A 307 13.86 -17.73 3.45
CA ASP A 307 13.31 -19.07 3.72
C ASP A 307 12.05 -19.30 2.90
N ASN A 308 12.08 -20.26 2.01
CA ASN A 308 10.96 -20.65 1.14
C ASN A 308 9.85 -21.44 1.86
N LYS A 309 9.89 -21.51 3.21
CA LYS A 309 8.97 -22.33 4.00
C LYS A 309 8.14 -21.46 4.95
N ARG A 310 6.92 -21.93 5.21
CA ARG A 310 6.09 -21.41 6.29
C ARG A 310 5.50 -22.55 7.11
N TYR A 311 5.58 -22.43 8.45
CA TYR A 311 5.05 -23.39 9.41
C TYR A 311 3.74 -22.89 10.00
N PHE A 312 2.79 -23.80 10.19
CA PHE A 312 1.48 -23.56 10.79
C PHE A 312 1.24 -24.54 11.94
N PRO A 313 1.19 -24.09 13.21
CA PRO A 313 1.52 -22.73 13.66
C PRO A 313 3.00 -22.40 13.49
N ARG A 314 3.37 -21.11 13.73
CA ARG A 314 4.78 -20.70 13.71
C ARG A 314 5.58 -21.50 14.75
N LEU A 315 6.83 -21.87 14.42
CA LEU A 315 7.71 -22.60 15.34
C LEU A 315 7.96 -21.83 16.65
N SER A 316 7.95 -20.51 16.62
CA SER A 316 8.11 -19.67 17.80
C SER A 316 6.91 -19.69 18.77
N THR A 317 5.79 -20.29 18.38
CA THR A 317 4.56 -20.40 19.18
C THR A 317 4.35 -21.81 19.74
N ILE A 318 5.23 -22.74 19.43
CA ILE A 318 5.27 -24.11 19.93
C ILE A 318 6.39 -24.24 20.96
#